data_72a8db2d36c1016b733627bc323216d3
#
_entry.id   72a8db2d36c1016b733627bc323216d3
#
_cell.length_a   1.000
_cell.length_b   1.000
_cell.length_c   1.000
_cell.angle_alpha   90.00
_cell.angle_beta   90.00
_cell.angle_gamma   90.00
#
_symmetry.space_group_name_H-M   'P 1'
#
loop_
_entity.id
_entity.type
_entity.pdbx_description
1 polymer ?
#
loop_
_entity_poly.entity_id
_entity_poly.type
_entity_poly.pdbx_seq_one_letter_code
_entity_poly.pdbx_strand_id
1 'polypeptide(L)'
;MNAVTFERRMRHFLLIIVECLCVGTVIELWLAKHIKETNQLIPFVLCALAFVSVLAVQIRPNRKTIWALRMVMIAVILGSLLGGYLHLAANIDFQVEMRPNQSAIDSFFAALMGTAPLLAPGMLGLAGVLALAATYYHPALGKRADITFPQTAS
;
A
#
# COMPACT_ATOMS: atom_id res chain seq x y z
N MET A 1 14.50 -14.81 -22.99
CA MET A 1 13.62 -13.67 -22.62
C MET A 1 14.52 -12.51 -22.25
N ASN A 2 14.44 -11.38 -22.94
CA ASN A 2 15.33 -10.24 -22.68
C ASN A 2 15.00 -9.62 -21.31
N ALA A 3 16.04 -9.18 -20.57
CA ALA A 3 15.90 -8.57 -19.24
C ALA A 3 14.85 -7.43 -19.19
N VAL A 4 14.82 -6.58 -20.21
CA VAL A 4 13.86 -5.47 -20.37
C VAL A 4 12.40 -5.97 -20.42
N THR A 5 12.15 -7.08 -21.12
CA THR A 5 10.80 -7.66 -21.21
C THR A 5 10.36 -8.26 -19.87
N PHE A 6 11.29 -8.90 -19.15
CA PHE A 6 11.05 -9.44 -17.81
C PHE A 6 10.69 -8.33 -16.81
N GLU A 7 11.51 -7.28 -16.75
CA GLU A 7 11.25 -6.14 -15.87
C GLU A 7 9.89 -5.49 -16.13
N ARG A 8 9.53 -5.29 -17.40
CA ARG A 8 8.23 -4.72 -17.76
C ARG A 8 7.06 -5.61 -17.30
N ARG A 9 7.17 -6.92 -17.50
CA ARG A 9 6.14 -7.89 -17.06
C ARG A 9 6.02 -7.92 -15.54
N MET A 10 7.15 -7.91 -14.83
CA MET A 10 7.16 -7.90 -13.38
C MET A 10 6.51 -6.64 -12.81
N ARG A 11 6.82 -5.46 -13.36
CA ARG A 11 6.17 -4.20 -12.96
C ARG A 11 4.66 -4.25 -13.17
N HIS A 12 4.24 -4.70 -14.34
CA HIS A 12 2.81 -4.81 -14.65
C HIS A 12 2.10 -5.80 -13.71
N PHE A 13 2.72 -6.93 -13.44
CA PHE A 13 2.21 -7.93 -12.48
C PHE A 13 2.06 -7.35 -11.07
N LEU A 14 3.08 -6.64 -10.56
CA LEU A 14 2.99 -5.98 -9.25
C LEU A 14 1.88 -4.93 -9.20
N LEU A 15 1.69 -4.14 -10.25
CA LEU A 15 0.63 -3.15 -10.32
C LEU A 15 -0.77 -3.79 -10.36
N ILE A 16 -0.94 -4.93 -11.03
CA ILE A 16 -2.19 -5.71 -11.00
C ILE A 16 -2.47 -6.21 -9.58
N ILE A 17 -1.44 -6.73 -8.88
CA ILE A 17 -1.60 -7.14 -7.47
C ILE A 17 -2.09 -5.96 -6.63
N VAL A 18 -1.51 -4.78 -6.81
CA VAL A 18 -1.93 -3.56 -6.09
C VAL A 18 -3.41 -3.25 -6.34
N GLU A 19 -3.88 -3.33 -7.59
CA GLU A 19 -5.29 -3.14 -7.91
C GLU A 19 -6.19 -4.17 -7.23
N CYS A 20 -5.79 -5.45 -7.27
CA CYS A 20 -6.52 -6.51 -6.57
C CYS A 20 -6.58 -6.27 -5.05
N LEU A 21 -5.48 -5.82 -4.44
CA LEU A 21 -5.44 -5.47 -3.01
C LEU A 21 -6.37 -4.29 -2.70
N CYS A 22 -6.38 -3.24 -3.52
CA CYS A 22 -7.29 -2.10 -3.34
C CYS A 22 -8.76 -2.52 -3.43
N VAL A 23 -9.11 -3.32 -4.44
CA VAL A 23 -10.48 -3.83 -4.61
C VAL A 23 -10.87 -4.74 -3.44
N GLY A 24 -9.99 -5.66 -3.04
CA GLY A 24 -10.20 -6.55 -1.90
C GLY A 24 -10.42 -5.78 -0.60
N THR A 25 -9.60 -4.75 -0.34
CA THR A 25 -9.75 -3.87 0.83
C THR A 25 -11.10 -3.13 0.81
N VAL A 26 -11.53 -2.61 -0.34
CA VAL A 26 -12.85 -1.94 -0.45
C VAL A 26 -13.98 -2.92 -0.15
N ILE A 27 -13.91 -4.15 -0.67
CA ILE A 27 -14.93 -5.18 -0.40
C ILE A 27 -14.94 -5.53 1.10
N GLU A 28 -13.77 -5.73 1.72
CA GLU A 28 -13.66 -6.02 3.15
C GLU A 28 -14.26 -4.89 4.00
N LEU A 29 -13.90 -3.64 3.73
CA LEU A 29 -14.44 -2.48 4.44
C LEU A 29 -15.96 -2.36 4.29
N TRP A 30 -16.48 -2.66 3.10
CA TRP A 30 -17.92 -2.67 2.84
C TRP A 30 -18.63 -3.76 3.65
N LEU A 31 -18.10 -5.00 3.64
CA LEU A 31 -18.65 -6.12 4.41
C LEU A 31 -18.59 -5.87 5.93
N ALA A 32 -17.53 -5.23 6.40
CA ALA A 32 -17.37 -4.81 7.81
C ALA A 32 -18.25 -3.62 8.18
N LYS A 33 -19.09 -3.10 7.26
CA LYS A 33 -19.92 -1.89 7.48
C LYS A 33 -19.12 -0.69 7.99
N HIS A 34 -17.90 -0.52 7.48
CA HIS A 34 -16.97 0.52 7.88
C HIS A 34 -17.30 1.87 7.22
N ILE A 35 -18.55 2.31 7.37
CA ILE A 35 -19.14 3.51 6.74
C ILE A 35 -19.96 4.36 7.71
N LYS A 36 -19.83 4.11 9.01
CA LYS A 36 -20.67 4.77 10.03
C LYS A 36 -20.18 6.17 10.38
N GLU A 37 -18.88 6.41 10.27
CA GLU A 37 -18.23 7.65 10.64
C GLU A 37 -17.41 8.22 9.47
N THR A 38 -17.25 9.55 9.42
CA THR A 38 -16.50 10.22 8.36
C THR A 38 -15.05 9.70 8.25
N ASN A 39 -14.40 9.43 9.39
CA ASN A 39 -13.03 8.90 9.40
C ASN A 39 -12.90 7.52 8.76
N GLN A 40 -13.97 6.73 8.79
CA GLN A 40 -14.03 5.41 8.17
C GLN A 40 -14.09 5.45 6.64
N LEU A 41 -14.36 6.63 6.05
CA LEU A 41 -14.35 6.81 4.60
C LEU A 41 -12.93 7.05 4.05
N ILE A 42 -11.97 7.43 4.88
CA ILE A 42 -10.58 7.71 4.46
C ILE A 42 -9.96 6.54 3.67
N PRO A 43 -10.02 5.28 4.14
CA PRO A 43 -9.43 4.17 3.39
C PRO A 43 -10.12 3.92 2.04
N PHE A 44 -11.42 4.19 1.90
CA PHE A 44 -12.10 4.10 0.60
C PHE A 44 -11.56 5.13 -0.40
N VAL A 45 -11.36 6.37 0.04
CA VAL A 45 -10.77 7.44 -0.78
C VAL A 45 -9.34 7.08 -1.17
N LEU A 46 -8.54 6.58 -0.22
CA LEU A 46 -7.17 6.15 -0.48
C LEU A 46 -7.12 4.99 -1.49
N CYS A 47 -8.00 3.98 -1.36
CA CYS A 47 -8.11 2.88 -2.33
C CYS A 47 -8.50 3.39 -3.72
N ALA A 48 -9.45 4.31 -3.83
CA ALA A 48 -9.88 4.88 -5.10
C ALA A 48 -8.74 5.67 -5.76
N LEU A 49 -8.03 6.53 -5.01
CA LEU A 49 -6.88 7.27 -5.51
C LEU A 49 -5.74 6.34 -5.93
N ALA A 50 -5.46 5.30 -5.13
CA ALA A 50 -4.47 4.28 -5.45
C ALA A 50 -4.82 3.59 -6.77
N PHE A 51 -6.04 3.07 -6.90
CA PHE A 51 -6.51 2.39 -8.10
C PHE A 51 -6.40 3.27 -9.36
N VAL A 52 -6.93 4.50 -9.30
CA VAL A 52 -6.88 5.44 -10.43
C VAL A 52 -5.44 5.80 -10.80
N SER A 53 -4.54 6.00 -9.82
CA SER A 53 -3.15 6.34 -10.08
C SER A 53 -2.36 5.17 -10.68
N VAL A 54 -2.64 3.93 -10.27
CA VAL A 54 -2.07 2.72 -10.88
C VAL A 54 -2.54 2.58 -12.32
N LEU A 55 -3.83 2.71 -12.56
CA LEU A 55 -4.41 2.64 -13.91
C LEU A 55 -3.83 3.71 -14.84
N ALA A 56 -3.63 4.95 -14.34
CA ALA A 56 -3.00 6.02 -15.10
C ALA A 56 -1.56 5.67 -15.54
N VAL A 57 -0.78 5.01 -14.67
CA VAL A 57 0.57 4.54 -15.01
C VAL A 57 0.53 3.39 -15.99
N GLN A 58 -0.43 2.47 -15.89
CA GLN A 58 -0.58 1.35 -16.82
C GLN A 58 -0.96 1.83 -18.24
N ILE A 59 -1.84 2.83 -18.35
CA ILE A 59 -2.31 3.37 -19.64
C ILE A 59 -1.26 4.30 -20.26
N ARG A 60 -0.68 5.20 -19.47
CA ARG A 60 0.29 6.22 -19.93
C ARG A 60 1.47 6.36 -18.98
N PRO A 61 2.46 5.46 -19.02
CA PRO A 61 3.63 5.53 -18.16
C PRO A 61 4.52 6.72 -18.55
N ASN A 62 4.41 7.81 -17.84
CA ASN A 62 5.24 9.00 -18.00
C ASN A 62 5.69 9.54 -16.63
N ARG A 63 6.63 10.50 -16.64
CA ARG A 63 7.19 11.06 -15.41
C ARG A 63 6.11 11.61 -14.47
N LYS A 64 5.07 12.27 -15.00
CA LYS A 64 4.01 12.89 -14.19
C LYS A 64 3.13 11.82 -13.52
N THR A 65 2.68 10.81 -14.28
CA THR A 65 1.83 9.73 -13.74
C THR A 65 2.57 8.90 -12.70
N ILE A 66 3.87 8.63 -12.89
CA ILE A 66 4.67 7.88 -11.91
C ILE A 66 4.89 8.70 -10.63
N TRP A 67 5.17 9.99 -10.74
CA TRP A 67 5.29 10.84 -9.55
C TRP A 67 3.96 10.97 -8.82
N ALA A 68 2.84 11.15 -9.53
CA ALA A 68 1.51 11.16 -8.92
C ALA A 68 1.22 9.85 -8.18
N LEU A 69 1.47 8.70 -8.80
CA LEU A 69 1.35 7.39 -8.15
C LEU A 69 2.19 7.32 -6.88
N ARG A 70 3.46 7.71 -6.92
CA ARG A 70 4.34 7.68 -5.75
C ARG A 70 3.81 8.53 -4.60
N MET A 71 3.35 9.74 -4.89
CA MET A 71 2.78 10.62 -3.85
C MET A 71 1.51 10.02 -3.23
N VAL A 72 0.63 9.46 -4.07
CA VAL A 72 -0.57 8.75 -3.60
C VAL A 72 -0.17 7.56 -2.73
N MET A 73 0.80 6.74 -3.15
CA MET A 73 1.22 5.56 -2.39
C MET A 73 1.90 5.91 -1.07
N ILE A 74 2.62 7.02 -0.99
CA ILE A 74 3.14 7.52 0.29
C ILE A 74 1.96 7.88 1.21
N ALA A 75 0.94 8.60 0.70
CA ALA A 75 -0.25 8.91 1.49
C ALA A 75 -1.01 7.64 1.93
N VAL A 76 -1.09 6.63 1.06
CA VAL A 76 -1.68 5.32 1.37
C VAL A 76 -0.92 4.62 2.51
N ILE A 77 0.41 4.61 2.46
CA ILE A 77 1.25 4.00 3.51
C ILE A 77 1.05 4.75 4.84
N LEU A 78 1.09 6.09 4.83
CA LEU A 78 0.87 6.88 6.04
C LEU A 78 -0.55 6.68 6.62
N GLY A 79 -1.56 6.64 5.75
CA GLY A 79 -2.94 6.34 6.16
C GLY A 79 -3.09 4.92 6.72
N SER A 80 -2.39 3.95 6.14
CA SER A 80 -2.33 2.57 6.63
C SER A 80 -1.70 2.49 8.03
N LEU A 81 -0.58 3.17 8.24
CA LEU A 81 0.08 3.22 9.56
C LEU A 81 -0.82 3.88 10.61
N LEU A 82 -1.46 4.99 10.25
CA LEU A 82 -2.42 5.65 11.13
C LEU A 82 -3.62 4.74 11.45
N GLY A 83 -4.20 4.09 10.43
CA GLY A 83 -5.30 3.14 10.60
C GLY A 83 -4.91 1.98 11.53
N GLY A 84 -3.73 1.37 11.29
CA GLY A 84 -3.19 0.31 12.15
C GLY A 84 -3.01 0.76 13.59
N TYR A 85 -2.47 1.96 13.80
CA TYR A 85 -2.33 2.55 15.14
C TYR A 85 -3.69 2.74 15.84
N LEU A 86 -4.69 3.31 15.14
CA LEU A 86 -6.01 3.55 15.72
C LEU A 86 -6.73 2.24 16.07
N HIS A 87 -6.64 1.22 15.21
CA HIS A 87 -7.20 -0.10 15.49
C HIS A 87 -6.51 -0.78 16.67
N LEU A 88 -5.19 -0.69 16.76
CA LEU A 88 -4.44 -1.25 17.88
C LEU A 88 -4.76 -0.53 19.18
N ALA A 89 -4.81 0.80 19.17
CA ALA A 89 -5.18 1.59 20.35
C ALA A 89 -6.58 1.20 20.86
N ALA A 90 -7.58 1.15 19.97
CA ALA A 90 -8.93 0.72 20.34
C ALA A 90 -8.98 -0.71 20.89
N ASN A 91 -8.19 -1.63 20.34
CA ASN A 91 -8.10 -2.99 20.88
C ASN A 91 -7.44 -3.02 22.27
N ILE A 92 -6.40 -2.19 22.51
CA ILE A 92 -5.76 -2.08 23.84
C ILE A 92 -6.76 -1.53 24.85
N ASP A 93 -7.45 -0.43 24.54
CA ASP A 93 -8.44 0.18 25.41
C ASP A 93 -9.53 -0.85 25.79
N PHE A 94 -10.02 -1.60 24.81
CA PHE A 94 -10.98 -2.68 25.04
C PHE A 94 -10.43 -3.78 25.97
N GLN A 95 -9.16 -4.20 25.80
CA GLN A 95 -8.55 -5.21 26.68
C GLN A 95 -8.40 -4.70 28.13
N VAL A 96 -7.98 -3.45 28.30
CA VAL A 96 -7.83 -2.82 29.64
C VAL A 96 -9.17 -2.71 30.34
N GLU A 97 -10.24 -2.35 29.63
CA GLU A 97 -11.59 -2.26 30.18
C GLU A 97 -12.12 -3.64 30.58
N MET A 98 -11.95 -4.64 29.73
CA MET A 98 -12.46 -5.99 29.97
C MET A 98 -11.64 -6.78 31.01
N ARG A 99 -10.36 -6.48 31.16
CA ARG A 99 -9.41 -7.21 32.03
C ARG A 99 -8.47 -6.27 32.78
N PRO A 100 -8.96 -5.47 33.74
CA PRO A 100 -8.17 -4.41 34.39
C PRO A 100 -6.94 -4.92 35.17
N ASN A 101 -6.93 -6.21 35.53
CA ASN A 101 -5.83 -6.83 36.30
C ASN A 101 -4.79 -7.54 35.41
N GLN A 102 -4.93 -7.47 34.09
CA GLN A 102 -3.99 -8.08 33.16
C GLN A 102 -2.71 -7.22 33.01
N SER A 103 -1.56 -7.87 32.81
CA SER A 103 -0.33 -7.12 32.57
C SER A 103 -0.40 -6.32 31.25
N ALA A 104 0.34 -5.21 31.14
CA ALA A 104 0.39 -4.39 29.95
C ALA A 104 0.88 -5.18 28.71
N ILE A 105 1.81 -6.12 28.91
CA ILE A 105 2.38 -6.98 27.86
C ILE A 105 1.30 -7.94 27.36
N ASP A 106 0.57 -8.61 28.27
CA ASP A 106 -0.50 -9.54 27.87
C ASP A 106 -1.66 -8.80 27.20
N SER A 107 -1.99 -7.60 27.66
CA SER A 107 -2.98 -6.74 27.01
C SER A 107 -2.58 -6.35 25.62
N PHE A 108 -1.30 -6.03 25.38
CA PHE A 108 -0.77 -5.73 24.07
C PHE A 108 -0.87 -6.93 23.11
N PHE A 109 -0.44 -8.12 23.52
CA PHE A 109 -0.54 -9.32 22.68
C PHE A 109 -1.99 -9.73 22.42
N ALA A 110 -2.89 -9.59 23.42
CA ALA A 110 -4.31 -9.81 23.25
C ALA A 110 -4.93 -8.78 22.26
N ALA A 111 -4.47 -7.54 22.29
CA ALA A 111 -4.93 -6.48 21.38
C ALA A 111 -4.52 -6.73 19.91
N LEU A 112 -3.40 -7.39 19.64
CA LEU A 112 -3.01 -7.78 18.28
C LEU A 112 -4.02 -8.75 17.63
N MET A 113 -4.72 -9.56 18.45
CA MET A 113 -5.78 -10.48 18.04
C MET A 113 -7.18 -9.95 18.39
N GLY A 114 -7.30 -8.63 18.58
CA GLY A 114 -8.52 -7.97 19.02
C GLY A 114 -9.62 -7.92 17.96
N THR A 115 -10.75 -7.34 18.34
CA THR A 115 -11.96 -7.26 17.50
C THR A 115 -11.83 -6.28 16.34
N ALA A 116 -11.00 -5.23 16.47
CA ALA A 116 -10.70 -4.33 15.37
C ALA A 116 -9.59 -4.95 14.50
N PRO A 117 -9.87 -5.31 13.23
CA PRO A 117 -8.94 -6.05 12.40
C PRO A 117 -7.75 -5.16 11.98
N LEU A 118 -6.53 -5.64 12.25
CA LEU A 118 -5.28 -4.99 11.82
C LEU A 118 -4.88 -5.38 10.39
N LEU A 119 -5.52 -6.40 9.82
CA LEU A 119 -5.18 -6.93 8.50
C LEU A 119 -5.50 -5.93 7.39
N ALA A 120 -6.67 -5.30 7.40
CA ALA A 120 -7.09 -4.37 6.37
C ALA A 120 -6.10 -3.18 6.17
N PRO A 121 -5.73 -2.42 7.22
CA PRO A 121 -4.71 -1.40 7.07
C PRO A 121 -3.35 -1.99 6.65
N GLY A 122 -2.97 -3.18 7.13
CA GLY A 122 -1.73 -3.85 6.71
C GLY A 122 -1.69 -4.17 5.22
N MET A 123 -2.78 -4.66 4.65
CA MET A 123 -2.90 -4.96 3.22
C MET A 123 -2.82 -3.69 2.36
N LEU A 124 -3.42 -2.60 2.83
CA LEU A 124 -3.35 -1.31 2.14
C LEU A 124 -1.92 -0.73 2.16
N GLY A 125 -1.22 -0.85 3.29
CA GLY A 125 0.20 -0.49 3.39
C GLY A 125 1.08 -1.33 2.46
N LEU A 126 0.85 -2.64 2.38
CA LEU A 126 1.55 -3.53 1.47
C LEU A 126 1.32 -3.12 0.00
N ALA A 127 0.09 -2.78 -0.37
CA ALA A 127 -0.23 -2.27 -1.70
C ALA A 127 0.60 -1.04 -2.05
N GLY A 128 0.74 -0.09 -1.10
CA GLY A 128 1.59 1.09 -1.27
C GLY A 128 3.06 0.75 -1.50
N VAL A 129 3.62 -0.15 -0.72
CA VAL A 129 5.03 -0.61 -0.85
C VAL A 129 5.25 -1.30 -2.21
N LEU A 130 4.34 -2.20 -2.62
CA LEU A 130 4.45 -2.91 -3.90
C LEU A 130 4.40 -1.96 -5.10
N ALA A 131 3.52 -0.95 -5.06
CA ALA A 131 3.44 0.06 -6.12
C ALA A 131 4.70 0.94 -6.20
N LEU A 132 5.27 1.34 -5.05
CA LEU A 132 6.56 2.04 -5.01
C LEU A 132 7.68 1.17 -5.58
N ALA A 133 7.74 -0.11 -5.22
CA ALA A 133 8.70 -1.08 -5.75
C ALA A 133 8.54 -1.25 -7.26
N ALA A 134 7.31 -1.37 -7.77
CA ALA A 134 7.02 -1.49 -9.20
C ALA A 134 7.49 -0.27 -10.01
N THR A 135 7.56 0.91 -9.39
CA THR A 135 8.00 2.16 -10.03
C THR A 135 9.44 2.56 -9.69
N TYR A 136 10.16 1.78 -8.91
CA TYR A 136 11.50 2.14 -8.41
C TYR A 136 12.42 2.31 -9.61
N TYR A 137 13.04 2.04 -10.31
CA TYR A 137 13.85 2.35 -11.49
C TYR A 137 13.02 2.40 -12.79
N HIS A 138 11.87 3.08 -12.77
CA HIS A 138 11.04 3.11 -13.97
C HIS A 138 11.71 3.91 -15.11
N PRO A 139 11.80 3.40 -16.35
CA PRO A 139 12.49 4.06 -17.48
C PRO A 139 11.99 5.47 -17.78
N ALA A 140 10.72 5.76 -17.52
CA ALA A 140 10.14 7.09 -17.73
C ALA A 140 10.62 8.16 -16.72
N LEU A 141 11.38 7.80 -15.67
CA LEU A 141 11.91 8.74 -14.69
C LEU A 141 13.33 9.24 -15.01
N GLY A 142 14.10 8.50 -15.77
CA GLY A 142 15.48 8.86 -16.09
C GLY A 142 15.84 8.55 -17.53
N LYS A 143 16.63 9.43 -18.17
CA LYS A 143 17.49 8.97 -19.24
C LYS A 143 18.42 7.93 -18.63
N ARG A 144 18.40 6.67 -19.10
CA ARG A 144 19.50 5.75 -18.88
C ARG A 144 20.76 6.52 -19.26
N ALA A 145 21.63 6.84 -18.32
CA ALA A 145 22.99 7.21 -18.66
C ALA A 145 23.51 6.00 -19.44
N ASP A 146 23.73 6.16 -20.74
CA ASP A 146 24.42 5.18 -21.53
C ASP A 146 25.80 5.04 -20.89
N ILE A 147 25.96 3.98 -20.11
CA ILE A 147 27.29 3.52 -19.71
C ILE A 147 27.88 2.91 -20.96
N THR A 148 28.42 3.77 -21.82
CA THR A 148 29.32 3.39 -22.92
C THR A 148 30.58 2.86 -22.24
N PHE A 149 30.66 1.54 -22.11
CA PHE A 149 31.93 0.90 -21.80
C PHE A 149 32.89 1.27 -22.94
N PRO A 150 34.06 1.85 -22.67
CA PRO A 150 35.06 2.09 -23.71
C PRO A 150 35.40 0.73 -24.34
N GLN A 151 35.15 0.61 -25.64
CA GLN A 151 35.63 -0.54 -26.40
C GLN A 151 37.15 -0.50 -26.31
N THR A 152 37.74 -1.44 -25.60
CA THR A 152 39.17 -1.67 -25.64
C THR A 152 39.54 -2.05 -27.07
N ALA A 153 40.13 -1.10 -27.81
CA ALA A 153 40.71 -1.35 -29.08
C ALA A 153 41.85 -2.37 -28.88
N SER A 154 41.67 -3.54 -29.48
CA SER A 154 42.68 -4.57 -29.69
C SER A 154 43.47 -4.31 -30.96
#